data_2235ab6bb14a3c890dfb8139660f40d9
#
_entry.id   2235ab6bb14a3c890dfb8139660f40d9
#
_cell.length_a   1.000
_cell.length_b   1.000
_cell.length_c   1.000
_cell.angle_alpha   90.00
_cell.angle_beta   90.00
_cell.angle_gamma   90.00
#
_symmetry.space_group_name_H-M   'P 1'
#
loop_
_entity.id
_entity.type
_entity.pdbx_description
1 polymer ?
#
loop_
_entity_poly.entity_id
_entity_poly.type
_entity_poly.pdbx_seq_one_letter_code
_entity_poly.pdbx_strand_id
1 'polypeptide(L)'
;MPYRTIIEPFRIHSTEAIALPGAEQREEALLRAGYNLFGLHADEVIIDLLTDSGTGAMSSRQWAGMMVGDESYAGSRSFYRFQSVVEELTGFGEVIPTHQGRAAERILFSIAVSDGDVVPNNTHFDTTRANVEYQGAEARDIVIAEGLDPDVAHPFKGNMDVAALEATIEEVGIDRIPMVIVTVTNNSGGGQPVSMENLRAVKEVCAAAGIPFFLDACRFAENAWFIKLREDGYADAHPRDIAKEMFSLADGCTMSAKKDGLANIGGFLAVNDKALAEECRNLLILTEGFTTYGGLAGYDLEAIAIGLQEVTDPEYLRYRIRSTEYLADKVAKAGVPIVSPAGGHAVYLNAAKLAPHIPVEQYPAQSLAVELYRNGGVRGVEIGSVMFAKRLEDGTEQPAPMELVRLAIPRRTYTQSHIDYVAEVVIDVAANSDKLHGYQIVEQAQWLRHFTARFEPVT
;
A
#
# COMPACT_ATOMS: atom_id res chain seq x y z
N MET A 1 -3.20 -4.95 -31.52
CA MET A 1 -4.20 -6.02 -31.74
C MET A 1 -5.50 -5.42 -32.24
N PRO A 2 -6.28 -6.10 -33.10
CA PRO A 2 -7.51 -5.54 -33.65
C PRO A 2 -8.66 -5.46 -32.62
N TYR A 3 -8.54 -6.19 -31.52
CA TYR A 3 -9.56 -6.25 -30.48
C TYR A 3 -9.26 -5.26 -29.34
N ARG A 4 -10.32 -4.70 -28.72
CA ARG A 4 -10.23 -3.69 -27.63
C ARG A 4 -10.15 -4.33 -26.25
N THR A 5 -10.54 -5.60 -26.11
CA THR A 5 -10.54 -6.32 -24.83
C THR A 5 -9.11 -6.56 -24.39
N ILE A 6 -8.77 -6.13 -23.17
CA ILE A 6 -7.52 -6.48 -22.48
C ILE A 6 -7.79 -7.81 -21.77
N ILE A 7 -7.04 -8.82 -22.14
CA ILE A 7 -7.16 -10.16 -21.54
C ILE A 7 -6.14 -10.33 -20.43
N GLU A 8 -6.41 -11.27 -19.53
CA GLU A 8 -5.45 -11.72 -18.53
C GLU A 8 -4.24 -12.36 -19.23
N PRO A 9 -2.99 -11.90 -18.95
CA PRO A 9 -1.79 -12.44 -19.58
C PRO A 9 -1.30 -13.75 -18.92
N PHE A 10 -2.21 -14.51 -18.30
CA PHE A 10 -1.90 -15.76 -17.60
C PHE A 10 -3.03 -16.80 -17.74
N ARG A 11 -2.72 -18.03 -17.37
CA ARG A 11 -3.69 -19.15 -17.24
C ARG A 11 -3.72 -19.62 -15.79
N ILE A 12 -4.90 -20.00 -15.31
CA ILE A 12 -5.09 -20.54 -13.97
C ILE A 12 -4.86 -22.06 -14.00
N HIS A 13 -3.85 -22.55 -13.28
CA HIS A 13 -3.55 -23.97 -13.14
C HIS A 13 -3.80 -24.52 -11.73
N SER A 14 -4.07 -23.67 -10.77
CA SER A 14 -4.40 -24.05 -9.40
C SER A 14 -5.54 -23.17 -8.90
N THR A 15 -6.47 -23.74 -8.18
CA THR A 15 -7.65 -23.03 -7.64
C THR A 15 -7.85 -23.40 -6.18
N GLU A 16 -8.39 -22.44 -5.42
CA GLU A 16 -8.86 -22.59 -4.05
C GLU A 16 -10.37 -22.37 -4.02
N ALA A 17 -11.09 -23.22 -3.30
CA ALA A 17 -12.55 -23.07 -3.17
C ALA A 17 -12.89 -21.86 -2.31
N ILE A 18 -13.86 -21.06 -2.77
CA ILE A 18 -14.41 -19.94 -1.99
C ILE A 18 -15.52 -20.47 -1.11
N ALA A 19 -15.49 -20.14 0.18
CA ALA A 19 -16.62 -20.34 1.09
C ALA A 19 -17.73 -19.34 0.75
N LEU A 20 -18.99 -19.78 0.86
CA LEU A 20 -20.17 -18.97 0.56
C LEU A 20 -21.09 -18.88 1.81
N PRO A 21 -20.67 -18.16 2.86
CA PRO A 21 -21.48 -18.04 4.09
C PRO A 21 -22.79 -17.32 3.80
N GLY A 22 -23.89 -17.85 4.35
CA GLY A 22 -25.20 -17.23 4.30
C GLY A 22 -25.30 -15.94 5.13
N ALA A 23 -26.40 -15.19 4.98
CA ALA A 23 -26.58 -13.90 5.66
C ALA A 23 -26.51 -14.03 7.19
N GLU A 24 -27.13 -15.07 7.78
CA GLU A 24 -27.09 -15.33 9.23
C GLU A 24 -25.65 -15.59 9.71
N GLN A 25 -24.89 -16.40 8.98
CA GLN A 25 -23.49 -16.69 9.31
C GLN A 25 -22.61 -15.43 9.26
N ARG A 26 -22.84 -14.55 8.28
CA ARG A 26 -22.11 -13.27 8.17
C ARG A 26 -22.44 -12.35 9.34
N GLU A 27 -23.71 -12.28 9.76
CA GLU A 27 -24.09 -11.47 10.93
C GLU A 27 -23.49 -12.01 12.23
N GLU A 28 -23.51 -13.33 12.45
CA GLU A 28 -22.83 -13.96 13.59
C GLU A 28 -21.32 -13.69 13.60
N ALA A 29 -20.67 -13.72 12.42
CA ALA A 29 -19.27 -13.41 12.28
C ALA A 29 -18.96 -11.95 12.63
N LEU A 30 -19.78 -10.98 12.18
CA LEU A 30 -19.66 -9.56 12.53
C LEU A 30 -19.79 -9.34 14.05
N LEU A 31 -20.79 -9.91 14.68
CA LEU A 31 -21.02 -9.81 16.13
C LEU A 31 -19.81 -10.35 16.90
N ARG A 32 -19.35 -11.55 16.55
CA ARG A 32 -18.16 -12.15 17.17
C ARG A 32 -16.91 -11.28 16.99
N ALA A 33 -16.69 -10.75 15.79
CA ALA A 33 -15.58 -9.87 15.47
C ALA A 33 -15.69 -8.47 16.12
N GLY A 34 -16.82 -8.13 16.77
CA GLY A 34 -17.07 -6.78 17.28
C GLY A 34 -17.09 -5.75 16.16
N TYR A 35 -17.70 -6.12 15.03
CA TYR A 35 -17.78 -5.31 13.80
C TYR A 35 -16.43 -4.85 13.23
N ASN A 36 -15.32 -5.47 13.64
CA ASN A 36 -14.01 -5.24 13.06
C ASN A 36 -13.71 -6.28 11.97
N LEU A 37 -13.56 -5.84 10.73
CA LEU A 37 -13.37 -6.75 9.60
C LEU A 37 -12.03 -7.50 9.63
N PHE A 38 -11.03 -7.03 10.40
CA PHE A 38 -9.81 -7.79 10.67
C PHE A 38 -10.04 -8.99 11.61
N GLY A 39 -11.11 -8.99 12.37
CA GLY A 39 -11.50 -10.10 13.27
C GLY A 39 -12.28 -11.23 12.58
N LEU A 40 -12.61 -11.11 11.30
CA LEU A 40 -13.27 -12.15 10.53
C LEU A 40 -12.29 -13.27 10.15
N HIS A 41 -12.75 -14.53 10.22
CA HIS A 41 -11.97 -15.64 9.70
C HIS A 41 -12.00 -15.66 8.15
N ALA A 42 -10.95 -16.18 7.52
CA ALA A 42 -10.85 -16.18 6.06
C ALA A 42 -11.98 -16.97 5.36
N ASP A 43 -12.42 -18.06 5.96
CA ASP A 43 -13.52 -18.91 5.48
C ASP A 43 -14.94 -18.32 5.70
N GLU A 44 -15.02 -17.16 6.32
CA GLU A 44 -16.26 -16.39 6.46
C GLU A 44 -16.41 -15.30 5.38
N VAL A 45 -15.40 -15.12 4.53
CA VAL A 45 -15.33 -14.05 3.52
C VAL A 45 -15.51 -14.63 2.13
N ILE A 46 -16.44 -14.06 1.34
CA ILE A 46 -16.68 -14.50 -0.04
C ILE A 46 -15.62 -13.88 -0.97
N ILE A 47 -15.48 -12.56 -0.96
CA ILE A 47 -14.45 -11.84 -1.73
C ILE A 47 -13.63 -10.98 -0.79
N ASP A 48 -12.33 -11.28 -0.71
CA ASP A 48 -11.41 -10.58 0.18
C ASP A 48 -10.63 -9.48 -0.53
N LEU A 49 -11.04 -8.24 -0.30
CA LEU A 49 -10.41 -7.02 -0.80
C LEU A 49 -9.82 -6.17 0.35
N LEU A 50 -9.54 -6.80 1.49
CA LEU A 50 -8.93 -6.14 2.65
C LEU A 50 -7.56 -5.58 2.30
N THR A 51 -6.76 -6.38 1.57
CA THR A 51 -5.39 -6.03 1.19
C THR A 51 -4.94 -6.74 -0.07
N ASP A 52 -4.05 -6.09 -0.83
CA ASP A 52 -3.30 -6.70 -1.93
C ASP A 52 -1.93 -7.24 -1.50
N SER A 53 -1.61 -7.18 -0.19
CA SER A 53 -0.30 -7.52 0.37
C SER A 53 -0.20 -8.99 0.74
N GLY A 54 0.54 -9.77 -0.04
CA GLY A 54 0.78 -11.20 0.22
C GLY A 54 -0.40 -12.12 -0.13
N THR A 55 -1.45 -11.60 -0.74
CA THR A 55 -2.68 -12.30 -1.10
C THR A 55 -2.79 -12.61 -2.60
N GLY A 56 -1.75 -12.27 -3.37
CA GLY A 56 -1.68 -12.53 -4.81
C GLY A 56 -1.26 -13.97 -5.14
N ALA A 57 -1.59 -14.39 -6.37
CA ALA A 57 -1.13 -15.67 -6.90
C ALA A 57 0.27 -15.54 -7.49
N MET A 58 1.18 -16.42 -7.09
CA MET A 58 2.52 -16.54 -7.64
C MET A 58 2.51 -17.27 -8.98
N SER A 59 3.48 -16.95 -9.85
CA SER A 59 3.65 -17.60 -11.15
C SER A 59 4.22 -19.02 -11.02
N SER A 60 4.05 -19.84 -12.07
CA SER A 60 4.69 -21.15 -12.15
C SER A 60 6.23 -21.05 -12.10
N ARG A 61 6.82 -19.94 -12.58
CA ARG A 61 8.26 -19.68 -12.47
C ARG A 61 8.68 -19.41 -11.02
N GLN A 62 7.88 -18.66 -10.27
CA GLN A 62 8.12 -18.45 -8.83
C GLN A 62 8.05 -19.77 -8.07
N TRP A 63 7.02 -20.59 -8.30
CA TRP A 63 6.92 -21.93 -7.69
C TRP A 63 8.10 -22.83 -8.05
N ALA A 64 8.55 -22.83 -9.31
CA ALA A 64 9.73 -23.59 -9.73
C ALA A 64 11.01 -23.06 -9.06
N GLY A 65 11.15 -21.73 -8.92
CA GLY A 65 12.26 -21.09 -8.19
C GLY A 65 12.29 -21.51 -6.73
N MET A 66 11.14 -21.55 -6.07
CA MET A 66 11.04 -22.00 -4.68
C MET A 66 11.58 -23.42 -4.48
N MET A 67 11.33 -24.33 -5.44
CA MET A 67 11.78 -25.73 -5.38
C MET A 67 13.30 -25.90 -5.48
N VAL A 68 14.04 -24.89 -5.91
CA VAL A 68 15.51 -24.90 -5.99
C VAL A 68 16.16 -23.94 -5.00
N GLY A 69 15.37 -23.40 -4.08
CA GLY A 69 15.84 -22.53 -2.99
C GLY A 69 16.97 -23.18 -2.19
N ASP A 70 17.94 -22.37 -1.78
CA ASP A 70 19.09 -22.78 -0.99
C ASP A 70 18.93 -22.32 0.45
N GLU A 71 18.75 -23.29 1.37
CA GLU A 71 18.49 -23.05 2.78
C GLU A 71 19.79 -22.93 3.63
N SER A 72 20.92 -22.55 3.02
CA SER A 72 22.15 -22.27 3.75
C SER A 72 21.97 -21.08 4.69
N TYR A 73 22.37 -21.25 5.98
CA TYR A 73 22.23 -20.19 6.99
C TYR A 73 22.99 -18.91 6.64
N ALA A 74 24.18 -19.05 6.06
CA ALA A 74 25.02 -17.91 5.68
C ALA A 74 25.49 -18.08 4.23
N GLY A 75 25.34 -17.01 3.44
CA GLY A 75 25.87 -16.94 2.09
C GLY A 75 25.15 -17.88 1.09
N SER A 76 23.82 -18.03 1.21
CA SER A 76 23.05 -18.83 0.28
C SER A 76 23.10 -18.30 -1.15
N ARG A 77 23.05 -19.20 -2.13
CA ARG A 77 22.97 -18.82 -3.55
C ARG A 77 21.69 -18.03 -3.86
N SER A 78 20.61 -18.36 -3.16
CA SER A 78 19.31 -17.69 -3.29
C SER A 78 19.39 -16.22 -2.85
N PHE A 79 20.17 -15.93 -1.77
CA PHE A 79 20.43 -14.56 -1.37
C PHE A 79 21.17 -13.77 -2.45
N TYR A 80 22.27 -14.30 -2.99
CA TYR A 80 23.05 -13.57 -4.00
C TYR A 80 22.26 -13.37 -5.30
N ARG A 81 21.36 -14.29 -5.64
CA ARG A 81 20.46 -14.16 -6.77
C ARG A 81 19.42 -13.06 -6.53
N PHE A 82 18.81 -13.03 -5.33
CA PHE A 82 17.92 -11.98 -4.90
C PHE A 82 18.62 -10.61 -4.89
N GLN A 83 19.80 -10.53 -4.25
CA GLN A 83 20.62 -9.32 -4.19
C GLN A 83 20.91 -8.77 -5.58
N SER A 84 21.40 -9.61 -6.50
CA SER A 84 21.71 -9.21 -7.87
C SER A 84 20.49 -8.64 -8.61
N VAL A 85 19.29 -9.20 -8.41
CA VAL A 85 18.06 -8.70 -9.02
C VAL A 85 17.66 -7.34 -8.43
N VAL A 86 17.79 -7.15 -7.12
CA VAL A 86 17.51 -5.85 -6.47
C VAL A 86 18.51 -4.80 -6.93
N GLU A 87 19.81 -5.10 -6.93
CA GLU A 87 20.87 -4.20 -7.41
C GLU A 87 20.65 -3.81 -8.88
N GLU A 88 20.30 -4.77 -9.75
CA GLU A 88 20.02 -4.49 -11.17
C GLU A 88 18.79 -3.59 -11.36
N LEU A 89 17.75 -3.75 -10.50
CA LEU A 89 16.53 -2.97 -10.59
C LEU A 89 16.69 -1.57 -10.01
N THR A 90 17.34 -1.47 -8.84
CA THR A 90 17.37 -0.23 -8.05
C THR A 90 18.64 0.59 -8.23
N GLY A 91 19.75 -0.07 -8.55
CA GLY A 91 21.08 0.56 -8.58
C GLY A 91 21.72 0.74 -7.20
N PHE A 92 21.03 0.41 -6.11
CA PHE A 92 21.58 0.50 -4.74
C PHE A 92 22.57 -0.63 -4.47
N GLY A 93 23.73 -0.28 -3.87
CA GLY A 93 24.81 -1.24 -3.64
C GLY A 93 24.68 -2.08 -2.37
N GLU A 94 23.82 -1.66 -1.42
CA GLU A 94 23.65 -2.32 -0.13
C GLU A 94 22.21 -2.83 0.00
N VAL A 95 22.01 -4.15 -0.07
CA VAL A 95 20.70 -4.81 -0.01
C VAL A 95 20.57 -5.58 1.29
N ILE A 96 19.49 -5.33 2.03
CA ILE A 96 19.21 -5.91 3.34
C ILE A 96 17.83 -6.59 3.27
N PRO A 97 17.76 -7.92 3.21
CA PRO A 97 16.49 -8.65 3.17
C PRO A 97 15.77 -8.55 4.52
N THR A 98 14.45 -8.54 4.50
CA THR A 98 13.60 -8.59 5.70
C THR A 98 12.39 -9.48 5.44
N HIS A 99 11.78 -10.02 6.50
CA HIS A 99 10.61 -10.89 6.31
C HIS A 99 9.38 -10.16 5.76
N GLN A 100 9.33 -8.82 5.85
CA GLN A 100 8.30 -7.97 5.24
C GLN A 100 8.70 -6.49 5.27
N GLY A 101 7.97 -5.63 4.52
CA GLY A 101 8.28 -4.20 4.39
C GLY A 101 8.31 -3.43 5.71
N ARG A 102 7.35 -3.68 6.63
CA ARG A 102 7.35 -3.00 7.95
C ARG A 102 8.56 -3.32 8.81
N ALA A 103 9.23 -4.44 8.58
CA ALA A 103 10.49 -4.74 9.25
C ALA A 103 11.64 -3.89 8.67
N ALA A 104 11.66 -3.67 7.35
CA ALA A 104 12.60 -2.75 6.71
C ALA A 104 12.40 -1.31 7.21
N GLU A 105 11.14 -0.85 7.30
CA GLU A 105 10.77 0.46 7.88
C GLU A 105 11.26 0.58 9.34
N ARG A 106 10.97 -0.42 10.18
CA ARG A 106 11.37 -0.43 11.58
C ARG A 106 12.88 -0.34 11.73
N ILE A 107 13.64 -1.12 10.96
CA ILE A 107 15.10 -1.10 11.00
C ILE A 107 15.63 0.27 10.60
N LEU A 108 15.18 0.82 9.46
CA LEU A 108 15.59 2.12 8.96
C LEU A 108 15.31 3.23 9.97
N PHE A 109 14.08 3.33 10.46
CA PHE A 109 13.69 4.43 11.35
C PHE A 109 14.28 4.30 12.75
N SER A 110 14.50 3.06 13.25
CA SER A 110 15.18 2.87 14.55
C SER A 110 16.65 3.31 14.53
N ILE A 111 17.28 3.35 13.37
CA ILE A 111 18.68 3.77 13.21
C ILE A 111 18.77 5.27 12.83
N ALA A 112 17.90 5.72 11.92
CA ALA A 112 18.05 7.04 11.28
C ALA A 112 17.20 8.14 11.90
N VAL A 113 16.18 7.82 12.73
CA VAL A 113 15.22 8.78 13.28
C VAL A 113 15.34 8.87 14.79
N SER A 114 15.35 10.08 15.32
CA SER A 114 15.46 10.40 16.73
C SER A 114 14.22 11.14 17.27
N ASP A 115 14.09 11.18 18.60
CA ASP A 115 13.04 11.93 19.28
C ASP A 115 13.02 13.40 18.85
N GLY A 116 11.86 13.88 18.47
CA GLY A 116 11.61 15.23 18.01
C GLY A 116 12.02 15.53 16.56
N ASP A 117 12.50 14.55 15.79
CA ASP A 117 12.70 14.73 14.36
C ASP A 117 11.37 14.87 13.60
N VAL A 118 11.45 15.36 12.37
CA VAL A 118 10.32 15.43 11.44
C VAL A 118 10.67 14.64 10.18
N VAL A 119 9.80 13.72 9.80
CA VAL A 119 9.95 12.94 8.56
C VAL A 119 8.85 13.36 7.58
N PRO A 120 9.16 14.18 6.56
CA PRO A 120 8.20 14.54 5.52
C PRO A 120 7.95 13.38 4.56
N ASN A 121 6.68 13.20 4.18
CA ASN A 121 6.26 12.24 3.16
C ASN A 121 5.09 12.84 2.35
N ASN A 122 4.89 12.39 1.12
CA ASN A 122 3.65 12.75 0.41
C ASN A 122 2.43 12.30 1.21
N THR A 123 2.38 11.02 1.68
CA THR A 123 1.47 10.58 2.75
C THR A 123 1.99 9.29 3.37
N HIS A 124 2.17 9.26 4.67
CA HIS A 124 2.56 8.04 5.37
C HIS A 124 1.44 7.01 5.34
N PHE A 125 1.80 5.76 5.11
CA PHE A 125 0.91 4.65 5.39
C PHE A 125 0.92 4.32 6.90
N ASP A 126 -0.04 3.49 7.38
CA ASP A 126 -0.24 3.21 8.80
C ASP A 126 1.02 2.75 9.53
N THR A 127 1.73 1.74 8.97
CA THR A 127 2.95 1.20 9.58
C THR A 127 4.13 2.14 9.46
N THR A 128 4.25 2.89 8.37
CA THR A 128 5.31 3.89 8.17
C THR A 128 5.16 5.00 9.20
N ARG A 129 3.94 5.55 9.35
CA ARG A 129 3.62 6.53 10.39
C ARG A 129 3.92 6.01 11.78
N ALA A 130 3.40 4.82 12.10
CA ALA A 130 3.58 4.23 13.42
C ALA A 130 5.06 3.99 13.77
N ASN A 131 5.89 3.58 12.80
CA ASN A 131 7.32 3.39 13.04
C ASN A 131 8.07 4.73 13.24
N VAL A 132 7.71 5.80 12.54
CA VAL A 132 8.26 7.14 12.75
C VAL A 132 7.85 7.67 14.13
N GLU A 133 6.57 7.67 14.42
CA GLU A 133 6.02 8.19 15.70
C GLU A 133 6.49 7.37 16.91
N TYR A 134 6.78 6.08 16.73
CA TYR A 134 7.35 5.22 17.79
C TYR A 134 8.76 5.67 18.22
N GLN A 135 9.50 6.35 17.34
CA GLN A 135 10.80 6.95 17.68
C GLN A 135 10.64 8.33 18.37
N GLY A 136 9.43 8.82 18.60
CA GLY A 136 9.16 10.17 19.13
C GLY A 136 9.22 11.28 18.07
N ALA A 137 9.26 10.93 16.79
CA ALA A 137 9.34 11.86 15.68
C ALA A 137 7.94 12.19 15.10
N GLU A 138 7.85 13.29 14.37
CA GLU A 138 6.64 13.69 13.65
C GLU A 138 6.63 13.07 12.24
N ALA A 139 5.58 12.31 11.91
CA ALA A 139 5.28 11.88 10.55
C ALA A 139 4.45 12.98 9.84
N ARG A 140 5.10 13.85 9.05
CA ARG A 140 4.47 15.00 8.40
C ARG A 140 4.05 14.68 6.97
N ASP A 141 2.73 14.69 6.71
CA ASP A 141 2.17 14.49 5.38
C ASP A 141 2.08 15.81 4.63
N ILE A 142 2.64 15.83 3.40
CA ILE A 142 2.69 17.02 2.54
C ILE A 142 2.37 16.66 1.08
N VAL A 143 1.24 15.97 0.87
CA VAL A 143 0.72 15.71 -0.48
C VAL A 143 0.10 16.99 -1.06
N ILE A 144 0.07 17.11 -2.40
CA ILE A 144 -0.62 18.21 -3.08
C ILE A 144 -2.11 18.27 -2.72
N ALA A 145 -2.71 19.45 -2.80
CA ALA A 145 -4.11 19.67 -2.42
C ALA A 145 -5.09 18.76 -3.15
N GLU A 146 -4.86 18.49 -4.45
CA GLU A 146 -5.66 17.58 -5.27
C GLU A 146 -5.62 16.13 -4.73
N GLY A 147 -4.58 15.75 -4.01
CA GLY A 147 -4.43 14.44 -3.36
C GLY A 147 -5.39 14.24 -2.18
N LEU A 148 -5.88 15.33 -1.59
CA LEU A 148 -6.82 15.33 -0.47
C LEU A 148 -8.28 15.50 -0.90
N ASP A 149 -8.55 15.74 -2.17
CA ASP A 149 -9.90 15.89 -2.70
C ASP A 149 -10.26 14.69 -3.60
N PRO A 150 -11.15 13.79 -3.16
CA PRO A 150 -11.55 12.62 -3.94
C PRO A 150 -12.15 12.92 -5.31
N ASP A 151 -12.83 14.07 -5.46
CA ASP A 151 -13.58 14.44 -6.66
C ASP A 151 -12.74 15.14 -7.72
N VAL A 152 -11.61 15.75 -7.36
CA VAL A 152 -10.73 16.45 -8.30
C VAL A 152 -9.96 15.46 -9.17
N ALA A 153 -10.07 15.61 -10.47
CA ALA A 153 -9.30 14.83 -11.44
C ALA A 153 -7.90 15.45 -11.63
N HIS A 154 -6.87 14.72 -11.23
CA HIS A 154 -5.48 15.09 -11.47
C HIS A 154 -4.67 13.83 -11.85
N PRO A 155 -3.76 13.86 -12.84
CA PRO A 155 -3.07 12.66 -13.31
C PRO A 155 -2.14 12.03 -12.27
N PHE A 156 -1.60 12.83 -11.34
CA PHE A 156 -0.62 12.41 -10.33
C PHE A 156 -0.99 12.97 -8.95
N LYS A 157 -2.12 12.54 -8.40
CA LYS A 157 -2.61 12.98 -7.07
C LYS A 157 -1.71 12.55 -5.91
N GLY A 158 -0.79 11.61 -6.15
CA GLY A 158 0.20 11.19 -5.17
C GLY A 158 1.41 12.12 -5.05
N ASN A 159 1.53 13.16 -5.87
CA ASN A 159 2.67 14.07 -5.84
C ASN A 159 2.84 14.72 -4.46
N MET A 160 4.10 14.90 -4.05
CA MET A 160 4.45 15.70 -2.90
C MET A 160 4.32 17.19 -3.24
N ASP A 161 3.80 18.00 -2.33
CA ASP A 161 3.84 19.46 -2.42
C ASP A 161 5.28 19.95 -2.14
N VAL A 162 5.98 20.32 -3.19
CA VAL A 162 7.39 20.73 -3.11
C VAL A 162 7.55 22.05 -2.34
N ALA A 163 6.60 22.98 -2.47
CA ALA A 163 6.64 24.23 -1.71
C ALA A 163 6.42 23.99 -0.21
N ALA A 164 5.54 23.06 0.14
CA ALA A 164 5.35 22.65 1.53
C ALA A 164 6.57 21.89 2.08
N LEU A 165 7.32 21.15 1.24
CA LEU A 165 8.60 20.55 1.64
C LEU A 165 9.65 21.62 1.95
N GLU A 166 9.83 22.61 1.08
CA GLU A 166 10.73 23.73 1.31
C GLU A 166 10.37 24.51 2.59
N ALA A 167 9.09 24.82 2.78
CA ALA A 167 8.60 25.48 3.99
C ALA A 167 8.84 24.63 5.26
N THR A 168 8.68 23.29 5.17
CA THR A 168 8.98 22.39 6.29
C THR A 168 10.47 22.42 6.64
N ILE A 169 11.37 22.44 5.64
CA ILE A 169 12.82 22.54 5.86
C ILE A 169 13.19 23.87 6.53
N GLU A 170 12.58 24.98 6.09
CA GLU A 170 12.80 26.29 6.71
C GLU A 170 12.29 26.38 8.15
N GLU A 171 11.11 25.80 8.42
CA GLU A 171 10.46 25.79 9.75
C GLU A 171 11.24 24.95 10.77
N VAL A 172 11.60 23.74 10.37
CA VAL A 172 12.14 22.71 11.27
C VAL A 172 13.66 22.79 11.39
N GLY A 173 14.34 23.16 10.31
CA GLY A 173 15.80 23.10 10.16
C GLY A 173 16.30 21.72 9.70
N ILE A 174 17.34 21.73 8.90
CA ILE A 174 17.91 20.53 8.25
C ILE A 174 18.34 19.45 9.25
N ASP A 175 18.86 19.84 10.39
CA ASP A 175 19.39 18.94 11.43
C ASP A 175 18.30 18.07 12.11
N ARG A 176 17.02 18.41 11.90
CA ARG A 176 15.85 17.73 12.47
C ARG A 176 15.05 16.97 11.40
N ILE A 177 15.55 16.90 10.17
CA ILE A 177 14.94 16.15 9.08
C ILE A 177 15.92 15.07 8.63
N PRO A 178 15.85 13.86 9.22
CA PRO A 178 16.82 12.79 8.93
C PRO A 178 16.69 12.27 7.50
N MET A 179 15.49 12.36 6.92
CA MET A 179 15.20 11.96 5.54
C MET A 179 13.87 12.52 5.07
N VAL A 180 13.70 12.59 3.75
CA VAL A 180 12.40 12.79 3.07
C VAL A 180 12.00 11.49 2.40
N ILE A 181 10.73 11.12 2.48
CA ILE A 181 10.21 9.88 1.89
C ILE A 181 9.14 10.23 0.85
N VAL A 182 9.12 9.50 -0.27
CA VAL A 182 7.98 9.51 -1.20
C VAL A 182 7.45 8.10 -1.37
N THR A 183 6.16 7.91 -1.07
CA THR A 183 5.46 6.64 -1.24
C THR A 183 4.91 6.50 -2.66
N VAL A 184 5.35 5.48 -3.38
CA VAL A 184 4.93 5.17 -4.75
C VAL A 184 4.34 3.74 -4.83
N THR A 185 3.04 3.60 -5.23
CA THR A 185 2.00 4.66 -5.32
C THR A 185 1.52 5.08 -3.93
N ASN A 186 1.00 6.31 -3.81
CA ASN A 186 0.47 6.83 -2.55
C ASN A 186 -0.80 6.05 -2.12
N ASN A 187 -0.64 5.11 -1.19
CA ASN A 187 -1.71 4.21 -0.76
C ASN A 187 -2.81 4.95 0.00
N SER A 188 -2.46 5.78 1.00
CA SER A 188 -3.43 6.49 1.85
C SER A 188 -4.25 7.51 1.06
N GLY A 189 -3.68 8.07 -0.01
CA GLY A 189 -4.33 9.02 -0.91
C GLY A 189 -5.10 8.39 -2.06
N GLY A 190 -5.49 7.12 -2.00
CA GLY A 190 -6.27 6.47 -3.06
C GLY A 190 -5.46 5.61 -4.03
N GLY A 191 -4.25 5.17 -3.68
CA GLY A 191 -3.37 4.41 -4.56
C GLY A 191 -2.85 5.23 -5.74
N GLN A 192 -2.70 6.55 -5.54
CA GLN A 192 -2.43 7.52 -6.60
C GLN A 192 -0.95 7.58 -6.96
N PRO A 193 -0.62 7.73 -8.26
CA PRO A 193 0.76 7.79 -8.71
C PRO A 193 1.42 9.13 -8.43
N VAL A 194 2.76 9.07 -8.42
CA VAL A 194 3.68 10.22 -8.37
C VAL A 194 4.37 10.35 -9.72
N SER A 195 4.47 11.58 -10.27
CA SER A 195 5.14 11.84 -11.56
C SER A 195 6.66 11.79 -11.41
N MET A 196 7.36 11.53 -12.50
CA MET A 196 8.82 11.61 -12.56
C MET A 196 9.30 13.06 -12.34
N GLU A 197 8.57 14.03 -12.88
CA GLU A 197 8.83 15.45 -12.68
C GLU A 197 8.81 15.80 -11.18
N ASN A 198 7.82 15.32 -10.42
CA ASN A 198 7.74 15.55 -8.98
C ASN A 198 8.88 14.88 -8.22
N LEU A 199 9.24 13.63 -8.57
CA LEU A 199 10.39 12.94 -7.97
C LEU A 199 11.70 13.70 -8.19
N ARG A 200 11.90 14.27 -9.38
CA ARG A 200 13.08 15.11 -9.68
C ARG A 200 13.08 16.39 -8.85
N ALA A 201 11.95 17.08 -8.76
CA ALA A 201 11.82 18.29 -7.96
C ALA A 201 12.08 18.03 -6.46
N VAL A 202 11.56 16.94 -5.90
CA VAL A 202 11.85 16.53 -4.52
C VAL A 202 13.35 16.22 -4.35
N LYS A 203 13.97 15.50 -5.30
CA LYS A 203 15.42 15.23 -5.26
C LYS A 203 16.25 16.52 -5.30
N GLU A 204 15.87 17.49 -6.10
CA GLU A 204 16.58 18.79 -6.19
C GLU A 204 16.55 19.52 -4.83
N VAL A 205 15.38 19.60 -4.17
CA VAL A 205 15.23 20.21 -2.84
C VAL A 205 16.05 19.46 -1.79
N CYS A 206 15.94 18.14 -1.75
CA CYS A 206 16.68 17.31 -0.81
C CYS A 206 18.22 17.44 -1.01
N ALA A 207 18.68 17.42 -2.25
CA ALA A 207 20.10 17.55 -2.57
C ALA A 207 20.66 18.94 -2.20
N ALA A 208 19.88 20.01 -2.42
CA ALA A 208 20.27 21.37 -2.03
C ALA A 208 20.39 21.53 -0.50
N ALA A 209 19.55 20.83 0.25
CA ALA A 209 19.56 20.83 1.73
C ALA A 209 20.53 19.77 2.33
N GLY A 210 21.06 18.84 1.53
CA GLY A 210 21.87 17.74 2.04
C GLY A 210 21.09 16.68 2.80
N ILE A 211 19.76 16.59 2.58
CA ILE A 211 18.84 15.64 3.25
C ILE A 211 18.73 14.38 2.38
N PRO A 212 18.85 13.17 2.94
CA PRO A 212 18.62 11.92 2.22
C PRO A 212 17.18 11.80 1.68
N PHE A 213 17.05 11.33 0.43
CA PHE A 213 15.76 11.07 -0.21
C PHE A 213 15.51 9.57 -0.35
N PHE A 214 14.40 9.08 0.19
CA PHE A 214 14.02 7.67 0.17
C PHE A 214 12.70 7.43 -0.54
N LEU A 215 12.56 6.25 -1.16
CA LEU A 215 11.30 5.77 -1.70
C LEU A 215 10.70 4.67 -0.80
N ASP A 216 9.42 4.82 -0.40
CA ASP A 216 8.61 3.66 -0.10
C ASP A 216 8.14 3.08 -1.43
N ALA A 217 8.85 2.05 -1.89
CA ALA A 217 8.75 1.53 -3.25
C ALA A 217 7.78 0.34 -3.38
N CYS A 218 6.86 0.17 -2.44
CA CYS A 218 5.99 -1.00 -2.39
C CYS A 218 5.22 -1.27 -3.69
N ARG A 219 4.87 -0.23 -4.47
CA ARG A 219 4.16 -0.34 -5.76
C ARG A 219 4.85 0.45 -6.87
N PHE A 220 6.17 0.33 -6.93
CA PHE A 220 7.02 1.03 -7.89
C PHE A 220 6.66 0.72 -9.35
N ALA A 221 6.29 -0.52 -9.65
CA ALA A 221 5.98 -0.93 -11.01
C ALA A 221 4.62 -0.39 -11.47
N GLU A 222 3.62 -0.37 -10.58
CA GLU A 222 2.34 0.31 -10.85
C GLU A 222 2.58 1.81 -11.08
N ASN A 223 3.43 2.46 -10.29
CA ASN A 223 3.80 3.87 -10.47
C ASN A 223 4.51 4.13 -11.81
N ALA A 224 5.48 3.30 -12.16
CA ALA A 224 6.17 3.38 -13.45
C ALA A 224 5.22 3.22 -14.64
N TRP A 225 4.19 2.37 -14.50
CA TRP A 225 3.16 2.22 -15.52
C TRP A 225 2.31 3.49 -15.69
N PHE A 226 1.95 4.15 -14.61
CA PHE A 226 1.22 5.43 -14.69
C PHE A 226 2.09 6.54 -15.31
N ILE A 227 3.37 6.62 -14.98
CA ILE A 227 4.30 7.55 -15.65
C ILE A 227 4.29 7.28 -17.15
N LYS A 228 4.45 6.01 -17.57
CA LYS A 228 4.38 5.62 -18.99
C LYS A 228 3.10 6.09 -19.69
N LEU A 229 1.95 6.03 -18.99
CA LEU A 229 0.65 6.35 -19.57
C LEU A 229 0.31 7.84 -19.56
N ARG A 230 0.84 8.61 -18.61
CA ARG A 230 0.33 9.95 -18.28
C ARG A 230 1.36 11.06 -18.36
N GLU A 231 2.65 10.74 -18.40
CA GLU A 231 3.73 11.74 -18.44
C GLU A 231 4.38 11.79 -19.82
N ASP A 232 4.58 13.00 -20.34
CA ASP A 232 5.16 13.21 -21.65
C ASP A 232 6.61 12.67 -21.71
N GLY A 233 6.96 12.07 -22.83
CA GLY A 233 8.30 11.49 -23.06
C GLY A 233 8.45 10.02 -22.65
N TYR A 234 7.49 9.44 -21.90
CA TYR A 234 7.59 8.05 -21.41
C TYR A 234 6.74 7.02 -22.17
N ALA A 235 5.94 7.44 -23.14
CA ALA A 235 5.00 6.54 -23.83
C ALA A 235 5.64 5.30 -24.46
N ASP A 236 6.88 5.43 -24.96
CA ASP A 236 7.64 4.35 -25.60
C ASP A 236 8.63 3.65 -24.64
N ALA A 237 8.85 4.20 -23.43
CA ALA A 237 9.78 3.64 -22.45
C ALA A 237 9.26 2.32 -21.87
N HIS A 238 10.18 1.39 -21.57
CA HIS A 238 9.80 0.16 -20.87
C HIS A 238 9.58 0.45 -19.37
N PRO A 239 8.55 -0.11 -18.71
CA PRO A 239 8.27 0.15 -17.28
C PRO A 239 9.48 -0.09 -16.36
N ARG A 240 10.31 -1.10 -16.69
CA ARG A 240 11.55 -1.37 -15.94
C ARG A 240 12.54 -0.21 -16.01
N ASP A 241 12.68 0.44 -17.18
CA ASP A 241 13.61 1.56 -17.35
C ASP A 241 13.10 2.81 -16.61
N ILE A 242 11.77 3.03 -16.62
CA ILE A 242 11.13 4.08 -15.82
C ILE A 242 11.36 3.82 -14.32
N ALA A 243 11.19 2.58 -13.86
CA ALA A 243 11.45 2.22 -12.48
C ALA A 243 12.91 2.45 -12.08
N LYS A 244 13.88 2.06 -12.94
CA LYS A 244 15.32 2.34 -12.72
C LYS A 244 15.59 3.83 -12.61
N GLU A 245 14.95 4.65 -13.43
CA GLU A 245 15.08 6.11 -13.34
C GLU A 245 14.53 6.64 -12.01
N MET A 246 13.34 6.17 -11.56
CA MET A 246 12.78 6.54 -10.25
C MET A 246 13.78 6.22 -9.12
N PHE A 247 14.33 5.00 -9.09
CA PHE A 247 15.30 4.59 -8.07
C PHE A 247 16.59 5.39 -8.13
N SER A 248 17.05 5.79 -9.33
CA SER A 248 18.29 6.57 -9.49
C SER A 248 18.23 7.96 -8.87
N LEU A 249 17.03 8.49 -8.61
CA LEU A 249 16.83 9.77 -7.94
C LEU A 249 16.93 9.67 -6.41
N ALA A 250 16.79 8.47 -5.85
CA ALA A 250 16.78 8.25 -4.41
C ALA A 250 18.14 7.80 -3.86
N ASP A 251 18.32 7.95 -2.56
CA ASP A 251 19.49 7.50 -1.82
C ASP A 251 19.26 6.10 -1.19
N GLY A 252 18.00 5.65 -1.17
CA GLY A 252 17.59 4.32 -0.72
C GLY A 252 16.09 4.09 -0.87
N CYS A 253 15.66 2.87 -0.56
CA CYS A 253 14.24 2.53 -0.55
C CYS A 253 13.91 1.46 0.50
N THR A 254 12.67 1.50 1.00
CA THR A 254 12.02 0.36 1.66
C THR A 254 11.07 -0.31 0.69
N MET A 255 10.96 -1.64 0.76
CA MET A 255 10.10 -2.42 -0.13
C MET A 255 9.40 -3.53 0.62
N SER A 256 8.09 -3.63 0.47
CA SER A 256 7.34 -4.84 0.79
C SER A 256 7.19 -5.69 -0.47
N ALA A 257 7.91 -6.80 -0.53
CA ALA A 257 7.83 -7.73 -1.66
C ALA A 257 6.46 -8.44 -1.78
N LYS A 258 5.63 -8.32 -0.76
CA LYS A 258 4.25 -8.81 -0.72
C LYS A 258 3.31 -8.06 -1.69
N LYS A 259 3.80 -7.04 -2.38
CA LYS A 259 3.07 -6.22 -3.37
C LYS A 259 3.71 -6.40 -4.75
N ASP A 260 4.49 -5.44 -5.22
CA ASP A 260 5.15 -5.54 -6.54
C ASP A 260 6.32 -6.55 -6.59
N GLY A 261 6.73 -7.13 -5.46
CA GLY A 261 7.56 -8.33 -5.47
C GLY A 261 6.81 -9.60 -5.86
N LEU A 262 5.48 -9.56 -6.04
CA LEU A 262 4.59 -10.66 -6.41
C LEU A 262 4.72 -11.90 -5.51
N ALA A 263 5.28 -11.75 -4.30
CA ALA A 263 5.51 -12.82 -3.34
C ALA A 263 4.50 -12.77 -2.18
N ASN A 264 4.33 -13.89 -1.49
CA ASN A 264 3.42 -13.96 -0.34
C ASN A 264 4.05 -13.48 0.96
N ILE A 265 5.38 -13.40 1.01
CA ILE A 265 6.18 -12.93 2.13
C ILE A 265 7.37 -12.11 1.63
N GLY A 266 8.01 -11.35 2.50
CA GLY A 266 9.28 -10.71 2.25
C GLY A 266 9.23 -9.21 2.03
N GLY A 267 10.40 -8.62 2.13
CA GLY A 267 10.71 -7.23 1.90
C GLY A 267 12.21 -7.00 1.90
N PHE A 268 12.61 -5.77 1.72
CA PHE A 268 14.00 -5.36 1.83
C PHE A 268 14.14 -3.86 2.10
N LEU A 269 15.28 -3.50 2.65
CA LEU A 269 15.84 -2.16 2.65
C LEU A 269 17.01 -2.17 1.67
N ALA A 270 17.11 -1.17 0.80
CA ALA A 270 18.27 -1.01 -0.08
C ALA A 270 18.74 0.44 -0.04
N VAL A 271 20.05 0.66 0.10
CA VAL A 271 20.64 1.98 0.30
C VAL A 271 22.01 2.09 -0.39
N ASN A 272 22.48 3.33 -0.58
CA ASN A 272 23.84 3.59 -1.06
C ASN A 272 24.84 3.86 0.09
N ASP A 273 24.35 4.35 1.24
CA ASP A 273 25.18 4.65 2.40
C ASP A 273 25.61 3.36 3.11
N LYS A 274 26.91 3.08 3.08
CA LYS A 274 27.50 1.89 3.69
C LYS A 274 27.48 1.93 5.21
N ALA A 275 27.61 3.10 5.83
CA ALA A 275 27.58 3.23 7.28
C ALA A 275 26.19 2.95 7.81
N LEU A 276 25.16 3.56 7.20
CA LEU A 276 23.76 3.28 7.51
C LEU A 276 23.44 1.79 7.29
N ALA A 277 23.89 1.21 6.18
CA ALA A 277 23.67 -0.21 5.90
C ALA A 277 24.28 -1.14 6.96
N GLU A 278 25.47 -0.82 7.47
CA GLU A 278 26.15 -1.60 8.53
C GLU A 278 25.34 -1.56 9.84
N GLU A 279 24.89 -0.38 10.26
CA GLU A 279 24.04 -0.22 11.45
C GLU A 279 22.70 -0.96 11.29
N CYS A 280 22.07 -0.84 10.13
CA CYS A 280 20.84 -1.57 9.81
C CYS A 280 21.05 -3.09 9.84
N ARG A 281 22.18 -3.62 9.34
CA ARG A 281 22.50 -5.05 9.42
C ARG A 281 22.73 -5.53 10.86
N ASN A 282 23.34 -4.70 11.70
CA ASN A 282 23.50 -5.03 13.11
C ASN A 282 22.16 -5.18 13.82
N LEU A 283 21.21 -4.27 13.55
CA LEU A 283 19.86 -4.37 14.09
C LEU A 283 19.09 -5.55 13.47
N LEU A 284 19.24 -5.80 12.17
CA LEU A 284 18.64 -6.95 11.48
C LEU A 284 19.00 -8.28 12.16
N ILE A 285 20.29 -8.48 12.53
CA ILE A 285 20.75 -9.71 13.18
C ILE A 285 20.03 -9.91 14.52
N LEU A 286 19.73 -8.85 15.23
CA LEU A 286 19.04 -8.91 16.52
C LEU A 286 17.54 -9.18 16.39
N THR A 287 16.92 -8.70 15.31
CA THR A 287 15.45 -8.64 15.20
C THR A 287 14.86 -9.62 14.20
N GLU A 288 15.57 -9.92 13.10
CA GLU A 288 15.04 -10.69 11.97
C GLU A 288 15.84 -11.99 11.74
N GLY A 289 17.16 -11.88 11.66
CA GLY A 289 18.05 -12.98 11.37
C GLY A 289 19.34 -12.54 10.69
N PHE A 290 20.13 -13.51 10.22
CA PHE A 290 21.42 -13.22 9.62
C PHE A 290 21.30 -12.43 8.31
N THR A 291 22.31 -11.64 7.96
CA THR A 291 22.30 -10.64 6.89
C THR A 291 22.02 -11.20 5.49
N THR A 292 22.21 -12.49 5.28
CA THR A 292 21.99 -13.15 3.99
C THR A 292 20.67 -13.91 3.90
N TYR A 293 19.75 -13.73 4.87
CA TYR A 293 18.37 -14.21 4.74
C TYR A 293 17.32 -13.30 5.39
N GLY A 294 17.66 -12.50 6.43
CA GLY A 294 16.77 -11.49 7.00
C GLY A 294 15.41 -12.01 7.47
N GLY A 295 15.36 -13.19 8.08
CA GLY A 295 14.11 -13.83 8.52
C GLY A 295 13.33 -14.54 7.42
N LEU A 296 13.89 -14.67 6.20
CA LEU A 296 13.30 -15.38 5.07
C LEU A 296 13.97 -16.75 4.86
N ALA A 297 13.25 -17.68 4.26
CA ALA A 297 13.86 -18.90 3.74
C ALA A 297 14.45 -18.66 2.33
N GLY A 298 15.36 -19.50 1.89
CA GLY A 298 15.96 -19.39 0.56
C GLY A 298 14.93 -19.46 -0.56
N TYR A 299 13.90 -20.26 -0.41
CA TYR A 299 12.80 -20.33 -1.37
C TYR A 299 11.99 -19.04 -1.47
N ASP A 300 11.85 -18.27 -0.38
CA ASP A 300 11.18 -16.96 -0.39
C ASP A 300 12.03 -15.94 -1.18
N LEU A 301 13.35 -15.94 -0.99
CA LEU A 301 14.27 -15.09 -1.75
C LEU A 301 14.22 -15.35 -3.24
N GLU A 302 14.13 -16.63 -3.66
CA GLU A 302 13.93 -17.00 -5.06
C GLU A 302 12.60 -16.51 -5.61
N ALA A 303 11.51 -16.67 -4.85
CA ALA A 303 10.18 -16.20 -5.27
C ALA A 303 10.17 -14.67 -5.48
N ILE A 304 10.80 -13.91 -4.56
CA ILE A 304 10.92 -12.45 -4.67
C ILE A 304 11.76 -12.06 -5.88
N ALA A 305 12.93 -12.69 -6.08
CA ALA A 305 13.82 -12.38 -7.19
C ALA A 305 13.12 -12.55 -8.54
N ILE A 306 12.35 -13.63 -8.71
CA ILE A 306 11.58 -13.88 -9.92
C ILE A 306 10.42 -12.87 -10.05
N GLY A 307 9.71 -12.61 -8.95
CA GLY A 307 8.59 -11.67 -8.94
C GLY A 307 8.99 -10.24 -9.33
N LEU A 308 10.14 -9.74 -8.84
CA LEU A 308 10.68 -8.44 -9.21
C LEU A 308 11.05 -8.34 -10.71
N GLN A 309 11.40 -9.44 -11.33
CA GLN A 309 11.62 -9.48 -12.78
C GLN A 309 10.30 -9.49 -13.57
N GLU A 310 9.29 -10.21 -13.09
CA GLU A 310 7.99 -10.36 -13.76
C GLU A 310 7.11 -9.12 -13.64
N VAL A 311 7.18 -8.39 -12.54
CA VAL A 311 6.26 -7.28 -12.24
C VAL A 311 6.35 -6.11 -13.22
N THR A 312 7.49 -5.94 -13.87
CA THR A 312 7.71 -4.87 -14.85
C THR A 312 7.29 -5.25 -16.28
N ASP A 313 6.71 -6.44 -16.46
CA ASP A 313 6.17 -6.86 -17.77
C ASP A 313 5.00 -5.94 -18.18
N PRO A 314 5.04 -5.30 -19.38
CA PRO A 314 4.02 -4.36 -19.81
C PRO A 314 2.61 -4.96 -19.93
N GLU A 315 2.47 -6.23 -20.34
CA GLU A 315 1.16 -6.87 -20.46
C GLU A 315 0.58 -7.20 -19.08
N TYR A 316 1.44 -7.57 -18.12
CA TYR A 316 1.02 -7.73 -16.73
C TYR A 316 0.54 -6.40 -16.12
N LEU A 317 1.28 -5.31 -16.27
CA LEU A 317 0.91 -4.00 -15.72
C LEU A 317 -0.34 -3.44 -16.38
N ARG A 318 -0.49 -3.62 -17.69
CA ARG A 318 -1.70 -3.26 -18.43
C ARG A 318 -2.93 -3.98 -17.89
N TYR A 319 -2.85 -5.28 -17.67
CA TYR A 319 -3.91 -6.06 -17.04
C TYR A 319 -4.16 -5.58 -15.62
N ARG A 320 -3.12 -5.40 -14.81
CA ARG A 320 -3.20 -5.00 -13.40
C ARG A 320 -3.97 -3.69 -13.22
N ILE A 321 -3.57 -2.66 -13.92
CA ILE A 321 -4.22 -1.34 -13.84
C ILE A 321 -5.64 -1.38 -14.41
N ARG A 322 -5.85 -2.07 -15.53
CA ARG A 322 -7.20 -2.21 -16.10
C ARG A 322 -8.16 -2.94 -15.18
N SER A 323 -7.70 -3.89 -14.38
CA SER A 323 -8.55 -4.59 -13.41
C SER A 323 -9.16 -3.63 -12.38
N THR A 324 -8.37 -2.68 -11.88
CA THR A 324 -8.84 -1.64 -10.95
C THR A 324 -9.76 -0.64 -11.64
N GLU A 325 -9.38 -0.15 -12.82
CA GLU A 325 -10.20 0.76 -13.61
C GLU A 325 -11.56 0.14 -13.97
N TYR A 326 -11.60 -1.16 -14.25
CA TYR A 326 -12.84 -1.85 -14.62
C TYR A 326 -13.87 -1.78 -13.48
N LEU A 327 -13.46 -2.07 -12.24
CA LEU A 327 -14.35 -1.93 -11.07
C LEU A 327 -14.74 -0.48 -10.85
N ALA A 328 -13.78 0.44 -10.89
CA ALA A 328 -14.01 1.87 -10.71
C ALA A 328 -15.01 2.42 -11.73
N ASP A 329 -14.85 2.10 -13.03
CA ASP A 329 -15.75 2.50 -14.10
C ASP A 329 -17.19 2.01 -13.87
N LYS A 330 -17.35 0.75 -13.41
CA LYS A 330 -18.68 0.18 -13.16
C LYS A 330 -19.40 0.88 -12.02
N VAL A 331 -18.74 1.06 -10.88
CA VAL A 331 -19.38 1.66 -9.72
C VAL A 331 -19.61 3.17 -9.91
N ALA A 332 -18.66 3.88 -10.54
CA ALA A 332 -18.81 5.30 -10.85
C ALA A 332 -19.96 5.57 -11.84
N LYS A 333 -20.13 4.73 -12.87
CA LYS A 333 -21.25 4.83 -13.81
C LYS A 333 -22.61 4.63 -13.15
N ALA A 334 -22.66 3.88 -12.06
CA ALA A 334 -23.86 3.72 -11.25
C ALA A 334 -24.08 4.87 -10.24
N GLY A 335 -23.21 5.89 -10.23
CA GLY A 335 -23.32 7.05 -9.35
C GLY A 335 -22.67 6.88 -7.98
N VAL A 336 -21.92 5.80 -7.74
CA VAL A 336 -21.17 5.61 -6.49
C VAL A 336 -19.99 6.56 -6.45
N PRO A 337 -19.83 7.39 -5.40
CA PRO A 337 -18.72 8.31 -5.28
C PRO A 337 -17.42 7.54 -4.95
N ILE A 338 -16.37 7.79 -5.74
CA ILE A 338 -15.04 7.18 -5.58
C ILE A 338 -13.96 8.24 -5.68
N VAL A 339 -12.75 7.90 -5.24
CA VAL A 339 -11.56 8.71 -5.56
C VAL A 339 -11.29 8.64 -7.06
N SER A 340 -11.27 9.79 -7.72
CA SER A 340 -11.09 9.92 -9.17
C SER A 340 -9.81 10.69 -9.51
N PRO A 341 -9.05 10.22 -10.54
CA PRO A 341 -9.17 8.93 -11.24
C PRO A 341 -8.82 7.75 -10.33
N ALA A 342 -9.16 6.53 -10.75
CA ALA A 342 -8.78 5.32 -10.02
C ALA A 342 -7.26 5.18 -9.89
N GLY A 343 -6.82 4.69 -8.74
CA GLY A 343 -5.42 4.38 -8.47
C GLY A 343 -4.99 3.00 -8.99
N GLY A 344 -3.79 2.56 -8.59
CA GLY A 344 -3.18 1.34 -9.14
C GLY A 344 -3.76 0.03 -8.62
N HIS A 345 -3.91 -0.09 -7.29
CA HIS A 345 -4.16 -1.39 -6.65
C HIS A 345 -5.56 -1.56 -6.08
N ALA A 346 -6.34 -0.50 -5.98
CA ALA A 346 -7.62 -0.51 -5.28
C ALA A 346 -8.59 0.53 -5.84
N VAL A 347 -9.88 0.28 -5.61
CA VAL A 347 -10.93 1.30 -5.73
C VAL A 347 -11.22 1.83 -4.33
N TYR A 348 -11.30 3.16 -4.20
CA TYR A 348 -11.59 3.83 -2.94
C TYR A 348 -12.95 4.50 -3.02
N LEU A 349 -13.90 3.99 -2.24
CA LEU A 349 -15.25 4.53 -2.13
C LEU A 349 -15.25 5.71 -1.16
N ASN A 350 -15.85 6.84 -1.54
CA ASN A 350 -15.98 8.02 -0.68
C ASN A 350 -17.20 7.86 0.23
N ALA A 351 -16.96 7.37 1.45
CA ALA A 351 -18.02 7.06 2.41
C ALA A 351 -18.67 8.34 2.97
N ALA A 352 -17.91 9.42 3.16
CA ALA A 352 -18.46 10.70 3.63
C ALA A 352 -19.50 11.25 2.66
N LYS A 353 -19.25 11.11 1.35
CA LYS A 353 -20.19 11.56 0.32
C LYS A 353 -21.37 10.60 0.13
N LEU A 354 -21.15 9.32 0.38
CA LEU A 354 -22.17 8.27 0.23
C LEU A 354 -23.15 8.25 1.41
N ALA A 355 -22.68 8.50 2.63
CA ALA A 355 -23.48 8.49 3.85
C ALA A 355 -23.33 9.82 4.65
N PRO A 356 -23.73 10.97 4.08
CA PRO A 356 -23.52 12.29 4.69
C PRO A 356 -24.30 12.51 5.99
N HIS A 357 -25.27 11.65 6.30
CA HIS A 357 -26.04 11.68 7.54
C HIS A 357 -25.30 11.05 8.73
N ILE A 358 -24.19 10.34 8.49
CA ILE A 358 -23.35 9.77 9.55
C ILE A 358 -22.24 10.78 9.86
N PRO A 359 -22.19 11.35 11.08
CA PRO A 359 -21.11 12.22 11.50
C PRO A 359 -19.75 11.51 11.45
N VAL A 360 -18.67 12.24 11.21
CA VAL A 360 -17.33 11.65 11.09
C VAL A 360 -16.88 10.91 12.35
N GLU A 361 -17.32 11.35 13.53
CA GLU A 361 -17.07 10.75 14.83
C GLU A 361 -17.79 9.39 15.00
N GLN A 362 -18.69 9.06 14.08
CA GLN A 362 -19.39 7.77 14.00
C GLN A 362 -18.89 6.90 12.85
N TYR A 363 -17.73 7.25 12.27
CA TYR A 363 -16.96 6.46 11.31
C TYR A 363 -17.75 5.96 10.07
N PRO A 364 -18.19 6.85 9.18
CA PRO A 364 -18.99 6.47 8.00
C PRO A 364 -18.27 5.45 7.10
N ALA A 365 -16.94 5.48 7.02
CA ALA A 365 -16.18 4.50 6.24
C ALA A 365 -16.20 3.10 6.90
N GLN A 366 -16.15 3.00 8.22
CA GLN A 366 -16.33 1.74 8.94
C GLN A 366 -17.75 1.18 8.71
N SER A 367 -18.76 2.04 8.78
CA SER A 367 -20.16 1.68 8.51
C SER A 367 -20.31 1.07 7.11
N LEU A 368 -19.81 1.74 6.10
CA LEU A 368 -19.85 1.26 4.70
C LEU A 368 -19.12 -0.08 4.54
N ALA A 369 -17.93 -0.21 5.13
CA ALA A 369 -17.14 -1.45 5.05
C ALA A 369 -17.86 -2.64 5.68
N VAL A 370 -18.49 -2.45 6.85
CA VAL A 370 -19.30 -3.48 7.51
C VAL A 370 -20.49 -3.88 6.65
N GLU A 371 -21.17 -2.91 6.04
CA GLU A 371 -22.36 -3.19 5.23
C GLU A 371 -22.05 -3.93 3.92
N LEU A 372 -20.93 -3.65 3.28
CA LEU A 372 -20.43 -4.43 2.13
C LEU A 372 -20.23 -5.90 2.50
N TYR A 373 -19.68 -6.16 3.66
CA TYR A 373 -19.52 -7.53 4.14
C TYR A 373 -20.88 -8.15 4.53
N ARG A 374 -21.73 -7.44 5.29
CA ARG A 374 -23.05 -7.94 5.72
C ARG A 374 -23.89 -8.38 4.52
N ASN A 375 -23.98 -7.56 3.48
CA ASN A 375 -24.83 -7.84 2.31
C ASN A 375 -24.21 -8.86 1.37
N GLY A 376 -22.93 -8.72 1.04
CA GLY A 376 -22.31 -9.49 -0.04
C GLY A 376 -21.10 -10.33 0.37
N GLY A 377 -20.72 -10.39 1.65
CA GLY A 377 -19.49 -11.09 2.06
C GLY A 377 -18.21 -10.49 1.45
N VAL A 378 -18.26 -9.21 1.02
CA VAL A 378 -17.12 -8.49 0.46
C VAL A 378 -16.37 -7.77 1.58
N ARG A 379 -15.16 -8.19 1.87
CA ARG A 379 -14.31 -7.59 2.90
C ARG A 379 -13.42 -6.51 2.32
N GLY A 380 -13.75 -5.24 2.56
CA GLY A 380 -12.89 -4.08 2.33
C GLY A 380 -12.19 -3.64 3.61
N VAL A 381 -11.57 -2.47 3.57
CA VAL A 381 -10.96 -1.86 4.75
C VAL A 381 -11.26 -0.36 4.83
N GLU A 382 -11.54 0.10 6.03
CA GLU A 382 -11.67 1.51 6.37
C GLU A 382 -10.29 2.20 6.18
N ILE A 383 -10.28 3.30 5.47
CA ILE A 383 -9.16 4.21 5.26
C ILE A 383 -9.68 5.63 5.56
N GLY A 384 -9.88 5.90 6.81
CA GLY A 384 -10.47 7.15 7.32
C GLY A 384 -10.10 7.36 8.78
N SER A 385 -11.03 7.87 9.58
CA SER A 385 -10.76 8.30 10.95
C SER A 385 -10.53 7.15 11.94
N VAL A 386 -10.96 5.92 11.69
CA VAL A 386 -10.53 4.77 12.51
C VAL A 386 -9.03 4.55 12.38
N MET A 387 -8.49 4.63 11.15
CA MET A 387 -7.08 4.36 10.85
C MET A 387 -6.18 5.59 11.10
N PHE A 388 -6.61 6.80 10.71
CA PHE A 388 -5.75 7.98 10.58
C PHE A 388 -6.15 9.19 11.42
N ALA A 389 -7.21 9.14 12.23
CA ALA A 389 -7.50 10.24 13.15
C ALA A 389 -6.33 10.44 14.13
N LYS A 390 -6.01 11.71 14.40
CA LYS A 390 -4.97 12.09 15.36
C LYS A 390 -5.62 12.41 16.70
N ARG A 391 -5.12 11.79 17.77
CA ARG A 391 -5.55 12.12 19.13
C ARG A 391 -4.81 13.37 19.59
N LEU A 392 -5.56 14.39 19.98
CA LEU A 392 -5.02 15.65 20.49
C LEU A 392 -4.74 15.55 22.00
N GLU A 393 -3.94 16.51 22.52
CA GLU A 393 -3.57 16.55 23.94
C GLU A 393 -4.77 16.69 24.88
N ASP A 394 -5.85 17.36 24.43
CA ASP A 394 -7.11 17.54 25.19
C ASP A 394 -7.99 16.28 25.19
N GLY A 395 -7.54 15.20 24.54
CA GLY A 395 -8.27 13.94 24.44
C GLY A 395 -9.31 13.89 23.32
N THR A 396 -9.51 14.97 22.56
CA THR A 396 -10.34 14.97 21.35
C THR A 396 -9.59 14.32 20.18
N GLU A 397 -10.32 13.91 19.13
CA GLU A 397 -9.75 13.38 17.91
C GLU A 397 -9.89 14.39 16.76
N GLN A 398 -8.80 14.64 16.06
CA GLN A 398 -8.84 15.31 14.78
C GLN A 398 -9.12 14.24 13.71
N PRO A 399 -10.24 14.33 12.98
CA PRO A 399 -10.57 13.36 11.94
C PRO A 399 -9.52 13.27 10.83
N ALA A 400 -9.51 12.14 10.13
CA ALA A 400 -8.75 12.02 8.89
C ALA A 400 -9.28 13.01 7.83
N PRO A 401 -8.43 13.46 6.89
CA PRO A 401 -8.87 14.37 5.83
C PRO A 401 -9.90 13.76 4.87
N MET A 402 -9.98 12.43 4.81
CA MET A 402 -10.91 11.70 3.95
C MET A 402 -11.49 10.49 4.70
N GLU A 403 -12.75 10.16 4.43
CA GLU A 403 -13.43 8.95 4.92
C GLU A 403 -13.65 7.99 3.76
N LEU A 404 -12.75 7.02 3.60
CA LEU A 404 -12.71 6.13 2.44
C LEU A 404 -12.85 4.66 2.84
N VAL A 405 -13.42 3.85 1.95
CA VAL A 405 -13.33 2.39 2.01
C VAL A 405 -12.47 1.93 0.84
N ARG A 406 -11.38 1.25 1.14
CA ARG A 406 -10.49 0.66 0.15
C ARG A 406 -10.92 -0.75 -0.19
N LEU A 407 -11.09 -1.02 -1.48
CA LEU A 407 -11.28 -2.33 -2.08
C LEU A 407 -10.00 -2.70 -2.84
N ALA A 408 -9.03 -3.28 -2.12
CA ALA A 408 -7.72 -3.63 -2.67
C ALA A 408 -7.81 -4.96 -3.42
N ILE A 409 -7.48 -4.96 -4.71
CA ILE A 409 -7.58 -6.14 -5.58
C ILE A 409 -6.28 -6.96 -5.50
N PRO A 410 -6.30 -8.19 -4.97
CA PRO A 410 -5.15 -9.08 -4.99
C PRO A 410 -4.69 -9.40 -6.42
N ARG A 411 -3.38 -9.51 -6.61
CA ARG A 411 -2.78 -9.73 -7.93
C ARG A 411 -3.06 -11.14 -8.44
N ARG A 412 -3.63 -11.28 -9.65
CA ARG A 412 -3.88 -12.55 -10.34
C ARG A 412 -4.81 -13.53 -9.58
N THR A 413 -5.68 -13.04 -8.69
CA THR A 413 -6.50 -13.88 -7.81
C THR A 413 -7.95 -13.95 -8.27
N TYR A 414 -8.56 -12.82 -8.53
CA TYR A 414 -9.97 -12.73 -8.89
C TYR A 414 -10.17 -12.59 -10.39
N THR A 415 -11.23 -13.23 -10.90
CA THR A 415 -11.68 -13.14 -12.29
C THR A 415 -12.65 -11.96 -12.46
N GLN A 416 -13.00 -11.64 -13.72
CA GLN A 416 -13.97 -10.58 -14.02
C GLN A 416 -15.31 -10.84 -13.35
N SER A 417 -15.81 -12.08 -13.28
CA SER A 417 -17.09 -12.38 -12.62
C SER A 417 -17.08 -12.11 -11.11
N HIS A 418 -15.95 -12.31 -10.43
CA HIS A 418 -15.78 -11.89 -9.04
C HIS A 418 -15.86 -10.36 -8.90
N ILE A 419 -15.22 -9.64 -9.80
CA ILE A 419 -15.23 -8.17 -9.81
C ILE A 419 -16.63 -7.64 -10.17
N ASP A 420 -17.36 -8.32 -11.06
CA ASP A 420 -18.74 -7.99 -11.38
C ASP A 420 -19.64 -8.15 -10.15
N TYR A 421 -19.48 -9.25 -9.40
CA TYR A 421 -20.19 -9.46 -8.14
C TYR A 421 -19.88 -8.35 -7.11
N VAL A 422 -18.62 -7.99 -6.96
CA VAL A 422 -18.23 -6.86 -6.08
C VAL A 422 -18.94 -5.56 -6.50
N ALA A 423 -18.97 -5.27 -7.80
CA ALA A 423 -19.63 -4.07 -8.30
C ALA A 423 -21.15 -4.08 -8.00
N GLU A 424 -21.82 -5.24 -8.13
CA GLU A 424 -23.24 -5.40 -7.80
C GLU A 424 -23.49 -5.14 -6.30
N VAL A 425 -22.67 -5.71 -5.41
CA VAL A 425 -22.78 -5.49 -3.96
C VAL A 425 -22.56 -4.01 -3.61
N VAL A 426 -21.53 -3.37 -4.17
CA VAL A 426 -21.25 -1.94 -3.94
C VAL A 426 -22.40 -1.07 -4.39
N ILE A 427 -22.98 -1.33 -5.56
CA ILE A 427 -24.11 -0.57 -6.12
C ILE A 427 -25.36 -0.76 -5.26
N ASP A 428 -25.65 -1.97 -4.81
CA ASP A 428 -26.82 -2.25 -3.96
C ASP A 428 -26.69 -1.56 -2.60
N VAL A 429 -25.53 -1.64 -1.93
CA VAL A 429 -25.28 -0.93 -0.68
C VAL A 429 -25.37 0.58 -0.87
N ALA A 430 -24.81 1.11 -1.96
CA ALA A 430 -24.89 2.54 -2.25
C ALA A 430 -26.33 3.02 -2.48
N ALA A 431 -27.16 2.23 -3.14
CA ALA A 431 -28.58 2.54 -3.34
C ALA A 431 -29.41 2.56 -2.05
N ASN A 432 -28.89 1.94 -0.98
CA ASN A 432 -29.52 1.87 0.36
C ASN A 432 -28.68 2.62 1.42
N SER A 433 -27.81 3.52 1.02
CA SER A 433 -26.86 4.19 1.93
C SER A 433 -27.54 5.05 3.00
N ASP A 434 -28.76 5.50 2.78
CA ASP A 434 -29.59 6.22 3.77
C ASP A 434 -29.96 5.38 4.98
N LYS A 435 -29.83 4.04 4.90
CA LYS A 435 -30.09 3.08 6.00
C LYS A 435 -28.83 2.72 6.79
N LEU A 436 -27.67 3.20 6.39
CA LEU A 436 -26.42 2.97 7.13
C LEU A 436 -26.49 3.65 8.50
N HIS A 437 -25.90 3.00 9.51
CA HIS A 437 -25.80 3.58 10.86
C HIS A 437 -24.35 3.84 11.20
N GLY A 438 -24.10 4.84 12.06
CA GLY A 438 -22.78 5.08 12.62
C GLY A 438 -22.34 3.96 13.58
N TYR A 439 -21.07 3.98 13.90
CA TYR A 439 -20.44 3.11 14.90
C TYR A 439 -19.73 3.93 15.95
N GLN A 440 -19.57 3.36 17.15
CA GLN A 440 -18.69 3.89 18.19
C GLN A 440 -17.65 2.84 18.56
N ILE A 441 -16.43 3.30 18.87
CA ILE A 441 -15.37 2.43 19.37
C ILE A 441 -15.61 2.18 20.87
N VAL A 442 -15.72 0.93 21.28
CA VAL A 442 -15.90 0.53 22.68
C VAL A 442 -14.63 -0.03 23.31
N GLU A 443 -13.70 -0.50 22.48
CA GLU A 443 -12.39 -1.01 22.91
C GLU A 443 -11.36 -0.73 21.81
N GLN A 444 -10.16 -0.27 22.17
CA GLN A 444 -9.09 -0.01 21.20
C GLN A 444 -7.71 -0.13 21.81
N ALA A 445 -6.72 -0.52 20.97
CA ALA A 445 -5.31 -0.47 21.30
C ALA A 445 -4.76 0.97 21.23
N GLN A 446 -3.63 1.21 21.88
CA GLN A 446 -2.93 2.51 21.82
C GLN A 446 -2.35 2.77 20.42
N TRP A 447 -1.82 1.75 19.75
CA TRP A 447 -1.20 1.81 18.43
C TRP A 447 -2.00 1.00 17.41
N LEU A 448 -2.12 1.53 16.18
CA LEU A 448 -2.72 0.82 15.06
C LEU A 448 -4.11 0.24 15.40
N ARG A 449 -4.95 1.06 16.05
CA ARG A 449 -6.24 0.65 16.62
C ARG A 449 -7.18 -0.05 15.62
N HIS A 450 -7.09 0.31 14.34
CA HIS A 450 -7.92 -0.28 13.28
C HIS A 450 -7.79 -1.81 13.17
N PHE A 451 -6.65 -2.40 13.58
CA PHE A 451 -6.50 -3.86 13.57
C PHE A 451 -7.29 -4.57 14.66
N THR A 452 -7.52 -3.93 15.79
CA THR A 452 -8.03 -4.61 17.02
C THR A 452 -9.20 -3.91 17.69
N ALA A 453 -9.59 -2.72 17.24
CA ALA A 453 -10.72 -2.00 17.83
C ALA A 453 -12.00 -2.82 17.74
N ARG A 454 -12.86 -2.68 18.74
CA ARG A 454 -14.21 -3.23 18.76
C ARG A 454 -15.22 -2.10 18.67
N PHE A 455 -16.27 -2.35 17.94
CA PHE A 455 -17.29 -1.35 17.63
C PHE A 455 -18.66 -1.83 18.10
N GLU A 456 -19.55 -0.86 18.34
CA GLU A 456 -20.99 -1.06 18.51
C GLU A 456 -21.75 -0.10 17.60
N PRO A 457 -22.90 -0.52 17.01
CA PRO A 457 -23.76 0.40 16.26
C PRO A 457 -24.27 1.52 17.16
N VAL A 458 -24.31 2.74 16.63
CA VAL A 458 -25.00 3.86 17.28
C VAL A 458 -26.49 3.75 16.97
N THR A 459 -27.32 3.67 18.03
CA THR A 459 -28.78 3.52 17.95
C THR A 459 -29.50 4.84 17.75
#